data_b837e901bf43ebe388eb592f422b544b
#
_entry.id   b837e901bf43ebe388eb592f422b544b
#
_cell.length_a   1.000
_cell.length_b   1.000
_cell.length_c   1.000
_cell.angle_alpha   90.00
_cell.angle_beta   90.00
_cell.angle_gamma   90.00
#
_symmetry.space_group_name_H-M   'P 1'
#
loop_
_entity.id
_entity.type
_entity.pdbx_description
1 polymer ?
#
loop_
_entity_poly.entity_id
_entity_poly.type
_entity_poly.pdbx_seq_one_letter_code
_entity_poly.pdbx_strand_id
1 'polypeptide(L)'
;MITLDQLLASRDARVEHQMELAEKFPRASLICLTVMLPGPVKRDWRSLAIAHAGVDAIHAVFGGHGSGMDTTCSASTCHSERAQRVEESHLLFSEERDLETGFEAYFVVDVPVLEAKRLCCQIEDSHPLGRLMDIDVLRSPIGSGMTVGSGMTSPVSRTEIGLPERRCLLCDKPARECMRAHTHTREELEDKILSMLEAITNF
;
A
#
# COMPACT_ATOMS: atom_id res chain seq x y z
N MET A 1 -19.80 -6.84 -15.92
CA MET A 1 -18.66 -7.77 -15.71
C MET A 1 -17.47 -7.17 -16.45
N ILE A 2 -16.35 -6.97 -15.78
CA ILE A 2 -15.14 -6.34 -16.34
C ILE A 2 -14.52 -7.31 -17.36
N THR A 3 -14.16 -6.80 -18.54
CA THR A 3 -13.49 -7.56 -19.59
C THR A 3 -11.97 -7.59 -19.36
N LEU A 4 -11.28 -8.54 -20.01
CA LEU A 4 -9.82 -8.60 -19.98
C LEU A 4 -9.19 -7.32 -20.54
N ASP A 5 -9.75 -6.77 -21.63
CA ASP A 5 -9.23 -5.55 -22.25
C ASP A 5 -9.36 -4.33 -21.29
N GLN A 6 -10.45 -4.24 -20.52
CA GLN A 6 -10.60 -3.20 -19.51
C GLN A 6 -9.57 -3.35 -18.39
N LEU A 7 -9.26 -4.56 -17.95
CA LEU A 7 -8.22 -4.80 -16.94
C LEU A 7 -6.82 -4.44 -17.47
N LEU A 8 -6.52 -4.77 -18.72
CA LEU A 8 -5.25 -4.41 -19.34
C LEU A 8 -5.11 -2.91 -19.50
N ALA A 9 -6.15 -2.24 -20.03
CA ALA A 9 -6.17 -0.79 -20.15
C ALA A 9 -6.00 -0.07 -18.79
N SER A 10 -6.63 -0.60 -17.72
CA SER A 10 -6.45 -0.05 -16.37
C SER A 10 -5.00 -0.20 -15.87
N ARG A 11 -4.34 -1.32 -16.18
CA ARG A 11 -2.92 -1.52 -15.83
C ARG A 11 -2.01 -0.54 -16.56
N ASP A 12 -2.27 -0.32 -17.85
CA ASP A 12 -1.49 0.62 -18.67
C ASP A 12 -1.68 2.06 -18.16
N ALA A 13 -2.91 2.47 -17.86
CA ALA A 13 -3.22 3.77 -17.27
C ALA A 13 -2.56 3.95 -15.89
N ARG A 14 -2.47 2.87 -15.07
CA ARG A 14 -1.75 2.89 -13.79
C ARG A 14 -0.26 3.17 -13.99
N VAL A 15 0.38 2.48 -14.94
CA VAL A 15 1.80 2.69 -15.25
C VAL A 15 2.05 4.12 -15.74
N GLU A 16 1.20 4.64 -16.62
CA GLU A 16 1.29 6.01 -17.11
C GLU A 16 1.19 7.03 -15.95
N HIS A 17 0.20 6.86 -15.08
CA HIS A 17 0.04 7.73 -13.90
C HIS A 17 1.21 7.64 -12.92
N GLN A 18 1.77 6.46 -12.70
CA GLN A 18 2.97 6.29 -11.89
C GLN A 18 4.18 7.02 -12.48
N MET A 19 4.31 7.05 -13.79
CA MET A 19 5.36 7.81 -14.47
C MET A 19 5.16 9.32 -14.32
N GLU A 20 3.92 9.83 -14.49
CA GLU A 20 3.59 11.23 -14.26
C GLU A 20 3.94 11.69 -12.83
N LEU A 21 3.58 10.89 -11.83
CA LEU A 21 3.92 11.19 -10.44
C LEU A 21 5.43 11.14 -10.18
N ALA A 22 6.15 10.18 -10.76
CA ALA A 22 7.59 10.07 -10.64
C ALA A 22 8.33 11.25 -11.30
N GLU A 23 7.81 11.77 -12.42
CA GLU A 23 8.33 12.97 -13.08
C GLU A 23 8.06 14.24 -12.26
N LYS A 24 6.86 14.34 -11.69
CA LYS A 24 6.46 15.47 -10.83
C LYS A 24 7.25 15.54 -9.53
N PHE A 25 7.64 14.37 -8.99
CA PHE A 25 8.35 14.24 -7.71
C PHE A 25 9.65 13.42 -7.86
N PRO A 26 10.65 13.89 -8.58
CA PRO A 26 11.78 13.08 -9.02
C PRO A 26 12.73 12.60 -7.91
N ARG A 27 12.63 13.16 -6.70
CA ARG A 27 13.47 12.81 -5.54
C ARG A 27 12.72 12.06 -4.46
N ALA A 28 11.42 11.91 -4.59
CA ALA A 28 10.57 11.26 -3.61
C ALA A 28 10.37 9.77 -3.95
N SER A 29 9.92 9.01 -2.98
CA SER A 29 9.50 7.63 -3.17
C SER A 29 8.00 7.61 -3.49
N LEU A 30 7.62 6.84 -4.50
CA LEU A 30 6.22 6.64 -4.88
C LEU A 30 5.72 5.31 -4.32
N ILE A 31 4.64 5.34 -3.58
CA ILE A 31 3.93 4.18 -3.04
C ILE A 31 2.62 4.01 -3.81
N CYS A 32 2.34 2.80 -4.26
CA CYS A 32 1.09 2.44 -4.91
C CYS A 32 0.42 1.31 -4.09
N LEU A 33 -0.78 1.58 -3.59
CA LEU A 33 -1.62 0.61 -2.89
C LEU A 33 -2.68 0.06 -3.84
N THR A 34 -2.76 -1.25 -3.92
CA THR A 34 -3.87 -1.98 -4.55
C THR A 34 -4.36 -3.10 -3.64
N VAL A 35 -5.52 -3.68 -3.96
CA VAL A 35 -6.13 -4.74 -3.16
C VAL A 35 -6.11 -6.07 -3.90
N MET A 36 -5.69 -7.11 -3.20
CA MET A 36 -5.61 -8.47 -3.71
C MET A 36 -6.87 -9.26 -3.39
N LEU A 37 -7.82 -9.31 -4.32
CA LEU A 37 -9.00 -10.18 -4.22
C LEU A 37 -8.99 -11.27 -5.31
N PRO A 38 -9.32 -12.54 -4.97
CA PRO A 38 -9.49 -13.61 -5.94
C PRO A 38 -10.72 -13.37 -6.81
N GLY A 39 -10.73 -13.96 -8.01
CA GLY A 39 -11.87 -13.95 -8.90
C GLY A 39 -12.05 -12.66 -9.73
N PRO A 40 -13.18 -12.58 -10.48
CA PRO A 40 -13.42 -11.52 -11.46
C PRO A 40 -13.95 -10.21 -10.88
N VAL A 41 -14.51 -10.23 -9.66
CA VAL A 41 -15.01 -9.03 -9.00
C VAL A 41 -13.84 -8.35 -8.31
N LYS A 42 -13.44 -7.18 -8.81
CA LYS A 42 -12.30 -6.41 -8.28
C LYS A 42 -12.74 -5.23 -7.40
N ARG A 43 -13.97 -4.81 -7.54
CA ARG A 43 -14.56 -3.73 -6.75
C ARG A 43 -15.85 -4.21 -6.09
N ASP A 44 -15.83 -4.30 -4.76
CA ASP A 44 -16.97 -4.54 -3.89
C ASP A 44 -16.72 -3.94 -2.49
N TRP A 45 -17.63 -4.13 -1.55
CA TRP A 45 -17.47 -3.62 -0.19
C TRP A 45 -16.22 -4.16 0.52
N ARG A 46 -15.78 -5.40 0.21
CA ARG A 46 -14.58 -6.02 0.79
C ARG A 46 -13.32 -5.31 0.32
N SER A 47 -13.22 -5.10 -1.00
CA SER A 47 -12.06 -4.40 -1.58
C SER A 47 -11.95 -2.96 -1.05
N LEU A 48 -13.08 -2.26 -0.89
CA LEU A 48 -13.09 -0.91 -0.35
C LEU A 48 -12.71 -0.89 1.14
N ALA A 49 -13.20 -1.81 1.94
CA ALA A 49 -12.82 -1.92 3.36
C ALA A 49 -11.32 -2.18 3.53
N ILE A 50 -10.74 -3.07 2.73
CA ILE A 50 -9.30 -3.36 2.73
C ILE A 50 -8.51 -2.14 2.26
N ALA A 51 -8.97 -1.48 1.19
CA ALA A 51 -8.32 -0.31 0.62
C ALA A 51 -8.23 0.85 1.61
N HIS A 52 -9.37 1.22 2.22
CA HIS A 52 -9.40 2.30 3.20
C HIS A 52 -8.53 1.98 4.42
N ALA A 53 -8.56 0.75 4.93
CA ALA A 53 -7.66 0.34 6.01
C ALA A 53 -6.18 0.45 5.63
N GLY A 54 -5.83 0.19 4.36
CA GLY A 54 -4.48 0.38 3.84
C GLY A 54 -4.10 1.85 3.70
N VAL A 55 -5.02 2.68 3.22
CA VAL A 55 -4.85 4.14 3.15
C VAL A 55 -4.60 4.71 4.55
N ASP A 56 -5.43 4.36 5.53
CA ASP A 56 -5.30 4.81 6.91
C ASP A 56 -3.96 4.37 7.52
N ALA A 57 -3.54 3.13 7.27
CA ALA A 57 -2.25 2.61 7.75
C ALA A 57 -1.06 3.34 7.13
N ILE A 58 -1.11 3.69 5.84
CA ILE A 58 -0.05 4.46 5.17
C ILE A 58 -0.04 5.90 5.70
N HIS A 59 -1.19 6.54 5.86
CA HIS A 59 -1.28 7.86 6.47
C HIS A 59 -0.75 7.88 7.91
N ALA A 60 -1.02 6.86 8.71
CA ALA A 60 -0.51 6.75 10.08
C ALA A 60 1.03 6.67 10.13
N VAL A 61 1.66 6.05 9.13
CA VAL A 61 3.12 5.88 9.08
C VAL A 61 3.82 7.10 8.48
N PHE A 62 3.26 7.72 7.45
CA PHE A 62 3.93 8.77 6.68
C PHE A 62 3.33 10.16 6.85
N GLY A 63 2.08 10.26 7.33
CA GLY A 63 1.32 11.51 7.40
C GLY A 63 1.70 12.44 8.55
N GLY A 64 2.51 11.99 9.52
CA GLY A 64 2.71 12.74 10.77
C GLY A 64 1.39 12.86 11.56
N HIS A 65 1.44 12.96 12.87
CA HIS A 65 0.23 13.22 13.68
C HIS A 65 -0.20 14.68 13.53
N GLY A 66 -0.88 14.99 12.42
CA GLY A 66 -1.67 16.22 12.27
C GLY A 66 -2.98 16.04 13.03
N SER A 67 -3.07 16.59 14.24
CA SER A 67 -4.25 16.65 15.08
C SER A 67 -5.45 17.18 14.29
N GLY A 68 -6.42 16.33 14.08
CA GLY A 68 -7.77 16.72 13.75
C GLY A 68 -8.71 16.22 14.84
N MET A 69 -8.90 16.99 15.93
CA MET A 69 -10.18 17.29 16.55
C MET A 69 -9.97 18.09 17.84
N ASP A 70 -10.45 19.33 17.80
CA ASP A 70 -10.67 20.15 18.97
C ASP A 70 -11.48 19.38 20.03
N THR A 71 -10.92 19.24 21.22
CA THR A 71 -11.69 19.15 22.44
C THR A 71 -10.95 19.96 23.50
N THR A 72 -11.53 21.09 23.82
CA THR A 72 -11.17 21.98 24.91
C THR A 72 -10.93 21.24 26.22
N CYS A 73 -9.73 21.32 26.77
CA CYS A 73 -9.51 21.10 28.19
C CYS A 73 -8.48 22.07 28.75
N SER A 74 -8.90 22.75 29.78
CA SER A 74 -8.28 23.84 30.54
C SER A 74 -6.94 23.47 31.15
N ALA A 75 -6.13 24.51 31.31
CA ALA A 75 -4.80 24.55 31.85
C ALA A 75 -4.64 23.90 33.24
N SER A 76 -3.54 23.18 33.43
CA SER A 76 -2.79 23.11 34.67
C SER A 76 -1.33 22.78 34.40
N THR A 77 -0.48 23.61 34.90
CA THR A 77 0.96 23.71 34.86
C THR A 77 1.67 22.44 35.36
N CYS A 78 2.59 21.91 34.59
CA CYS A 78 3.76 21.20 35.12
C CYS A 78 4.91 21.27 34.12
N HIS A 79 6.00 21.91 34.54
CA HIS A 79 7.27 21.96 33.82
C HIS A 79 7.90 20.55 33.76
N SER A 80 8.09 20.06 32.56
CA SER A 80 9.09 19.07 32.25
C SER A 80 9.49 19.28 30.78
N GLU A 81 10.72 19.74 30.59
CA GLU A 81 11.35 19.88 29.28
C GLU A 81 11.51 18.48 28.65
N ARG A 82 10.49 18.05 27.95
CA ARG A 82 10.58 16.95 26.99
C ARG A 82 10.56 17.61 25.62
N ALA A 83 11.73 17.63 24.97
CA ALA A 83 11.85 18.08 23.59
C ALA A 83 10.70 17.47 22.77
N GLN A 84 9.77 18.32 22.37
CA GLN A 84 8.74 17.98 21.39
C GLN A 84 9.48 17.74 20.07
N ARG A 85 9.71 16.46 19.77
CA ARG A 85 10.02 16.04 18.41
C ARG A 85 8.74 16.31 17.63
N VAL A 86 8.73 17.41 16.89
CA VAL A 86 7.73 17.65 15.84
C VAL A 86 7.99 16.53 14.84
N GLU A 87 7.13 15.52 14.83
CA GLU A 87 7.17 14.49 13.80
C GLU A 87 6.74 15.17 12.50
N GLU A 88 7.72 15.53 11.68
CA GLU A 88 7.49 16.12 10.36
C GLU A 88 6.74 15.08 9.51
N SER A 89 5.66 15.52 8.86
CA SER A 89 4.97 14.71 7.88
C SER A 89 5.90 14.44 6.71
N HIS A 90 6.10 13.17 6.40
CA HIS A 90 6.86 12.73 5.24
C HIS A 90 5.99 12.61 3.97
N LEU A 91 4.68 12.79 4.09
CA LEU A 91 3.74 12.70 3.00
C LEU A 91 3.70 14.02 2.21
N LEU A 92 4.09 13.98 0.94
CA LEU A 92 4.10 15.11 0.01
C LEU A 92 2.84 15.17 -0.84
N PHE A 93 2.23 14.03 -1.15
CA PHE A 93 1.05 13.94 -1.99
C PHE A 93 0.32 12.62 -1.72
N SER A 94 -1.00 12.61 -1.82
CA SER A 94 -1.84 11.42 -1.83
C SER A 94 -3.01 11.59 -2.79
N GLU A 95 -3.39 10.50 -3.45
CA GLU A 95 -4.54 10.42 -4.35
C GLU A 95 -5.16 9.03 -4.28
N GLU A 96 -6.48 8.97 -4.24
CA GLU A 96 -7.27 7.74 -4.25
C GLU A 96 -8.11 7.67 -5.52
N ARG A 97 -8.17 6.49 -6.12
CA ARG A 97 -8.95 6.20 -7.32
C ARG A 97 -9.81 4.97 -7.11
N ASP A 98 -11.11 5.17 -6.94
CA ASP A 98 -12.09 4.09 -6.86
C ASP A 98 -12.61 3.76 -8.26
N LEU A 99 -11.99 2.74 -8.88
CA LEU A 99 -12.28 2.33 -10.25
C LEU A 99 -13.09 1.03 -10.28
N GLU A 100 -13.88 0.83 -11.33
CA GLU A 100 -14.58 -0.45 -11.55
C GLU A 100 -13.59 -1.63 -11.63
N THR A 101 -12.38 -1.39 -12.11
CA THR A 101 -11.29 -2.38 -12.24
C THR A 101 -10.55 -2.66 -10.94
N GLY A 102 -10.89 -1.95 -9.87
CA GLY A 102 -10.30 -2.06 -8.53
C GLY A 102 -9.89 -0.71 -7.96
N PHE A 103 -9.64 -0.68 -6.66
CA PHE A 103 -9.17 0.51 -5.96
C PHE A 103 -7.66 0.68 -6.12
N GLU A 104 -7.22 1.89 -6.32
CA GLU A 104 -5.82 2.29 -6.38
C GLU A 104 -5.60 3.53 -5.51
N ALA A 105 -4.53 3.54 -4.72
CA ALA A 105 -4.10 4.77 -4.06
C ALA A 105 -2.60 5.00 -4.27
N TYR A 106 -2.23 6.26 -4.37
CA TYR A 106 -0.88 6.72 -4.63
C TYR A 106 -0.44 7.68 -3.54
N PHE A 107 0.77 7.47 -3.03
CA PHE A 107 1.37 8.33 -2.02
C PHE A 107 2.79 8.66 -2.44
N VAL A 108 3.13 9.92 -2.37
CA VAL A 108 4.50 10.40 -2.59
C VAL A 108 5.07 10.81 -1.26
N VAL A 109 6.20 10.23 -0.87
CA VAL A 109 6.80 10.42 0.45
C VAL A 109 8.26 10.87 0.34
N ASP A 110 8.66 11.79 1.23
CA ASP A 110 10.06 12.22 1.36
C ASP A 110 10.81 11.28 2.33
N VAL A 111 10.93 10.02 1.91
CA VAL A 111 11.61 8.95 2.62
C VAL A 111 12.44 8.16 1.60
N PRO A 112 13.68 7.73 1.92
CA PRO A 112 14.46 6.90 1.02
C PRO A 112 13.72 5.63 0.61
N VAL A 113 13.80 5.26 -0.66
CA VAL A 113 12.97 4.20 -1.28
C VAL A 113 13.07 2.83 -0.57
N LEU A 114 14.25 2.44 -0.08
CA LEU A 114 14.42 1.19 0.65
C LEU A 114 13.81 1.24 2.06
N GLU A 115 13.83 2.41 2.68
CA GLU A 115 13.20 2.64 3.98
C GLU A 115 11.67 2.68 3.83
N ALA A 116 11.15 3.41 2.86
CA ALA A 116 9.73 3.39 2.51
C ALA A 116 9.24 1.95 2.26
N LYS A 117 10.04 1.13 1.53
CA LYS A 117 9.68 -0.30 1.33
C LYS A 117 9.66 -1.09 2.63
N ARG A 118 10.59 -0.86 3.56
CA ARG A 118 10.58 -1.54 4.88
C ARG A 118 9.33 -1.19 5.67
N LEU A 119 8.97 0.09 5.71
CA LEU A 119 7.76 0.56 6.41
C LEU A 119 6.48 -0.01 5.77
N CYS A 120 6.38 -0.02 4.44
CA CYS A 120 5.26 -0.65 3.75
C CYS A 120 5.17 -2.16 4.03
N CYS A 121 6.31 -2.87 4.05
CA CYS A 121 6.32 -4.28 4.42
C CYS A 121 5.90 -4.52 5.88
N GLN A 122 6.23 -3.61 6.80
CA GLN A 122 5.73 -3.70 8.19
C GLN A 122 4.21 -3.55 8.24
N ILE A 123 3.61 -2.63 7.47
CA ILE A 123 2.14 -2.53 7.36
C ILE A 123 1.58 -3.86 6.85
N GLU A 124 2.11 -4.40 5.75
CA GLU A 124 1.66 -5.66 5.17
C GLU A 124 1.77 -6.86 6.13
N ASP A 125 2.79 -6.87 7.01
CA ASP A 125 3.07 -7.99 7.90
C ASP A 125 2.37 -7.84 9.28
N SER A 126 2.09 -6.62 9.75
CA SER A 126 1.52 -6.35 11.08
C SER A 126 0.03 -6.00 11.09
N HIS A 127 -0.48 -5.36 10.02
CA HIS A 127 -1.89 -4.98 9.96
C HIS A 127 -2.78 -6.23 9.77
N PRO A 128 -3.91 -6.35 10.48
CA PRO A 128 -4.81 -7.51 10.36
C PRO A 128 -5.25 -7.84 8.93
N LEU A 129 -5.45 -6.82 8.08
CA LEU A 129 -5.74 -6.97 6.65
C LEU A 129 -4.51 -6.82 5.75
N GLY A 130 -3.32 -6.63 6.29
CA GLY A 130 -2.12 -6.31 5.53
C GLY A 130 -1.76 -7.36 4.47
N ARG A 131 -2.12 -8.62 4.72
CA ARG A 131 -1.95 -9.72 3.76
C ARG A 131 -2.79 -9.57 2.49
N LEU A 132 -3.85 -8.76 2.52
CA LEU A 132 -4.76 -8.47 1.41
C LEU A 132 -4.39 -7.17 0.69
N MET A 133 -3.47 -6.39 1.25
CA MET A 133 -2.91 -5.18 0.66
C MET A 133 -1.73 -5.52 -0.23
N ASP A 134 -1.62 -4.87 -1.36
CA ASP A 134 -0.46 -4.91 -2.24
C ASP A 134 0.14 -3.52 -2.30
N ILE A 135 1.22 -3.31 -1.51
CA ILE A 135 1.85 -2.00 -1.34
C ILE A 135 3.20 -2.02 -2.06
N ASP A 136 3.18 -1.55 -3.29
CA ASP A 136 4.38 -1.40 -4.09
C ASP A 136 5.05 -0.05 -3.83
N VAL A 137 6.36 -0.08 -3.63
CA VAL A 137 7.20 1.13 -3.59
C VAL A 137 8.03 1.16 -4.85
N LEU A 138 7.89 2.24 -5.60
CA LEU A 138 8.45 2.41 -6.93
C LEU A 138 9.65 3.36 -6.88
N ARG A 139 10.70 3.02 -7.63
CA ARG A 139 11.84 3.91 -7.86
C ARG A 139 11.49 4.94 -8.93
N SER A 140 11.82 6.21 -8.65
CA SER A 140 11.82 7.20 -9.71
C SER A 140 12.95 6.87 -10.71
N PRO A 141 12.67 6.91 -12.02
CA PRO A 141 13.71 6.72 -13.05
C PRO A 141 14.73 7.88 -13.06
N ILE A 142 14.36 9.02 -12.49
CA ILE A 142 15.15 10.24 -12.48
C ILE A 142 15.98 10.28 -11.18
N GLY A 143 17.23 9.90 -11.22
CA GLY A 143 18.17 10.03 -10.09
C GLY A 143 18.89 8.76 -9.65
N SER A 144 18.57 7.62 -10.20
CA SER A 144 19.17 6.34 -9.81
C SER A 144 20.49 5.99 -10.53
N GLY A 145 21.05 6.89 -11.36
CA GLY A 145 22.30 6.62 -12.10
C GLY A 145 22.20 5.47 -13.11
N MET A 146 21.03 4.89 -13.27
CA MET A 146 20.77 3.88 -14.28
C MET A 146 20.50 4.57 -15.61
N THR A 147 21.20 4.12 -16.64
CA THR A 147 21.08 4.56 -18.02
C THR A 147 19.62 4.72 -18.41
N VAL A 148 19.27 5.93 -18.88
CA VAL A 148 17.99 6.31 -19.47
C VAL A 148 17.69 5.38 -20.68
N GLY A 149 17.10 4.23 -20.41
CA GLY A 149 16.81 3.22 -21.43
C GLY A 149 15.45 2.52 -21.30
N SER A 150 14.85 2.57 -20.13
CA SER A 150 13.46 2.15 -19.94
C SER A 150 12.82 3.10 -18.94
N GLY A 151 12.02 4.04 -19.43
CA GLY A 151 11.27 5.01 -18.62
C GLY A 151 10.18 4.37 -17.74
N MET A 152 10.43 3.17 -17.24
CA MET A 152 9.50 2.44 -16.38
C MET A 152 9.93 2.53 -14.91
N THR A 153 9.01 2.94 -14.06
CA THR A 153 9.12 2.76 -12.62
C THR A 153 9.20 1.27 -12.30
N SER A 154 10.18 0.85 -11.51
CA SER A 154 10.30 -0.55 -11.08
C SER A 154 10.00 -0.69 -9.60
N PRO A 155 9.16 -1.66 -9.19
CA PRO A 155 8.89 -1.89 -7.78
C PRO A 155 10.11 -2.47 -7.08
N VAL A 156 10.34 -2.02 -5.85
CA VAL A 156 11.36 -2.59 -4.94
C VAL A 156 10.83 -3.90 -4.38
N SER A 157 11.60 -4.98 -4.55
CA SER A 157 11.22 -6.29 -4.04
C SER A 157 11.51 -6.43 -2.53
N ARG A 158 10.80 -7.33 -1.85
CA ARG A 158 11.07 -7.66 -0.44
C ARG A 158 12.48 -8.23 -0.24
N THR A 159 12.99 -8.98 -1.21
CA THR A 159 14.34 -9.58 -1.16
C THR A 159 15.46 -8.55 -1.23
N GLU A 160 15.23 -7.42 -1.91
CA GLU A 160 16.22 -6.32 -1.95
C GLU A 160 16.44 -5.65 -0.59
N ILE A 161 15.45 -5.75 0.30
CA ILE A 161 15.55 -5.23 1.68
C ILE A 161 15.83 -6.32 2.72
N GLY A 162 16.18 -7.54 2.25
CA GLY A 162 16.55 -8.67 3.11
C GLY A 162 15.35 -9.39 3.74
N LEU A 163 14.12 -9.15 3.29
CA LEU A 163 12.93 -9.84 3.77
C LEU A 163 12.60 -11.05 2.88
N PRO A 164 12.03 -12.11 3.46
CA PRO A 164 11.58 -13.27 2.69
C PRO A 164 10.42 -12.91 1.76
N GLU A 165 10.19 -13.74 0.74
CA GLU A 165 9.02 -13.64 -0.10
C GLU A 165 7.73 -13.78 0.72
N ARG A 166 6.64 -13.19 0.22
CA ARG A 166 5.32 -13.32 0.85
C ARG A 166 4.90 -14.78 0.92
N ARG A 167 4.44 -15.20 2.08
CA ARG A 167 3.82 -16.52 2.26
C ARG A 167 2.40 -16.53 1.68
N CYS A 168 1.91 -17.70 1.36
CA CYS A 168 0.52 -17.92 0.99
C CYS A 168 -0.44 -17.46 2.11
N LEU A 169 -1.66 -17.07 1.74
CA LEU A 169 -2.69 -16.66 2.70
C LEU A 169 -3.18 -17.82 3.56
N LEU A 170 -3.15 -19.06 3.01
CA LEU A 170 -3.72 -20.27 3.60
C LEU A 170 -2.66 -21.27 4.10
N CYS A 171 -1.41 -21.20 3.63
CA CYS A 171 -0.35 -22.13 4.03
C CYS A 171 1.02 -21.44 4.07
N ASP A 172 2.05 -22.19 4.53
CA ASP A 172 3.40 -21.66 4.74
C ASP A 172 4.27 -21.55 3.46
N LYS A 173 3.76 -22.01 2.33
CA LYS A 173 4.49 -21.93 1.05
C LYS A 173 4.58 -20.49 0.54
N PRO A 174 5.55 -20.17 -0.33
CA PRO A 174 5.57 -18.90 -1.04
C PRO A 174 4.26 -18.65 -1.80
N ALA A 175 3.69 -17.46 -1.68
CA ALA A 175 2.39 -17.12 -2.31
C ALA A 175 2.40 -17.34 -3.82
N ARG A 176 3.53 -17.05 -4.49
CA ARG A 176 3.70 -17.24 -5.93
C ARG A 176 3.63 -18.70 -6.36
N GLU A 177 4.12 -19.61 -5.53
CA GLU A 177 4.03 -21.06 -5.81
C GLU A 177 2.59 -21.54 -5.76
N CYS A 178 1.86 -21.21 -4.69
CA CYS A 178 0.45 -21.58 -4.56
C CYS A 178 -0.41 -20.97 -5.66
N MET A 179 -0.13 -19.73 -6.07
CA MET A 179 -0.85 -19.06 -7.15
C MET A 179 -0.62 -19.75 -8.51
N ARG A 180 0.63 -20.12 -8.82
CA ARG A 180 0.97 -20.83 -10.09
C ARG A 180 0.44 -22.25 -10.14
N ALA A 181 0.49 -22.94 -9.00
CA ALA A 181 0.04 -24.33 -8.89
C ALA A 181 -1.46 -24.45 -8.63
N HIS A 182 -2.19 -23.35 -8.46
CA HIS A 182 -3.61 -23.34 -8.06
C HIS A 182 -3.86 -24.27 -6.85
N THR A 183 -2.97 -24.19 -5.83
CA THR A 183 -2.97 -25.11 -4.68
C THR A 183 -4.24 -25.02 -3.84
N HIS A 184 -4.85 -23.86 -3.81
CA HIS A 184 -6.05 -23.54 -3.01
C HIS A 184 -7.19 -23.17 -3.94
N THR A 185 -8.40 -23.52 -3.55
CA THR A 185 -9.60 -23.14 -4.28
C THR A 185 -9.91 -21.66 -4.06
N ARG A 186 -10.75 -21.14 -4.91
CA ARG A 186 -11.23 -19.77 -4.78
C ARG A 186 -12.09 -19.60 -3.52
N GLU A 187 -12.92 -20.56 -3.24
CA GLU A 187 -13.81 -20.61 -2.07
C GLU A 187 -12.99 -20.56 -0.77
N GLU A 188 -11.94 -21.37 -0.65
CA GLU A 188 -11.05 -21.35 0.53
C GLU A 188 -10.40 -19.96 0.74
N LEU A 189 -10.00 -19.30 -0.34
CA LEU A 189 -9.43 -17.95 -0.28
C LEU A 189 -10.48 -16.91 0.13
N GLU A 190 -11.69 -16.99 -0.43
CA GLU A 190 -12.81 -16.07 -0.10
C GLU A 190 -13.25 -16.25 1.35
N ASP A 191 -13.38 -17.47 1.87
CA ASP A 191 -13.72 -17.76 3.27
C ASP A 191 -12.67 -17.18 4.22
N LYS A 192 -11.38 -17.33 3.88
CA LYS A 192 -10.31 -16.73 4.68
C LYS A 192 -10.38 -15.20 4.70
N ILE A 193 -10.64 -14.58 3.56
CA ILE A 193 -10.77 -13.11 3.46
C ILE A 193 -11.96 -12.63 4.29
N LEU A 194 -13.10 -13.30 4.21
CA LEU A 194 -14.28 -12.96 5.01
C LEU A 194 -13.98 -13.08 6.51
N SER A 195 -13.35 -14.16 6.94
CA SER A 195 -12.93 -14.33 8.35
C SER A 195 -12.00 -13.21 8.83
N MET A 196 -11.10 -12.72 7.98
CA MET A 196 -10.20 -11.62 8.33
C MET A 196 -10.95 -10.29 8.47
N LEU A 197 -11.94 -10.04 7.61
CA LEU A 197 -12.78 -8.84 7.67
C LEU A 197 -13.70 -8.84 8.89
N GLU A 198 -14.33 -9.98 9.20
CA GLU A 198 -15.17 -10.15 10.39
C GLU A 198 -14.41 -9.94 11.69
N ALA A 199 -13.17 -10.37 11.74
CA ALA A 199 -12.32 -10.19 12.93
C ALA A 199 -12.06 -8.71 13.27
N ILE A 200 -12.16 -7.79 12.30
CA ILE A 200 -11.96 -6.35 12.50
C ILE A 200 -13.27 -5.63 12.84
N THR A 201 -14.40 -6.09 12.29
CA THR A 201 -15.70 -5.47 12.53
C THR A 201 -16.31 -5.81 13.89
N ASN A 202 -15.79 -6.83 14.59
CA ASN A 202 -16.26 -7.27 15.90
C ASN A 202 -15.48 -6.65 17.08
N PHE A 203 -14.70 -5.59 16.85
CA PHE A 203 -14.08 -4.73 17.87
C PHE A 203 -14.74 -3.31 17.83
#